data_f0ffb33182dd7beb02b6ab4e8a0f7eee
#
_entry.id   f0ffb33182dd7beb02b6ab4e8a0f7eee
#
_cell.length_a   1.000
_cell.length_b   1.000
_cell.length_c   1.000
_cell.angle_alpha   90.00
_cell.angle_beta   90.00
_cell.angle_gamma   90.00
#
_symmetry.space_group_name_H-M   'P 1'
#
loop_
_entity.id
_entity.type
_entity.pdbx_description
1 polymer ?
#
loop_
_entity_poly.entity_id
_entity_poly.type
_entity_poly.pdbx_seq_one_letter_code
_entity_poly.pdbx_strand_id
1 'polypeptide(L)'
;SRGLGDVYKRQTYDYDKVEGNELTCRFAGEKENLKTLDGVERILHHTDLVIADKAGNPVCIAGVMGGLDSEITDKTKSVFLEAAVFDSASVRRTSRRLGLRSEASGRYEKGINPARTEMAINRICQLLIEQGACTVAPGLLDEYPIKSEPQIINTTIDEINDYIGIKLSLSLIHISEL
;
A
#
# COMPACT_ATOMS: atom_id res chain seq x y z
N SER A 1 8.41 -18.10 -10.61
CA SER A 1 7.31 -17.29 -10.06
C SER A 1 7.44 -16.89 -8.55
N ARG A 2 8.58 -17.08 -7.92
CA ARG A 2 8.76 -16.73 -6.48
C ARG A 2 9.23 -15.29 -6.22
N GLY A 3 9.35 -14.43 -7.23
CA GLY A 3 9.97 -13.11 -7.09
C GLY A 3 9.04 -11.90 -7.05
N LEU A 4 7.77 -12.03 -7.42
CA LEU A 4 6.83 -10.89 -7.49
C LEU A 4 6.03 -10.65 -6.20
N GLY A 5 5.97 -11.65 -5.30
CA GLY A 5 5.28 -11.53 -4.02
C GLY A 5 5.98 -10.66 -2.97
N ASP A 6 7.26 -10.33 -3.17
CA ASP A 6 8.09 -9.67 -2.16
C ASP A 6 8.25 -8.16 -2.34
N VAL A 7 7.52 -7.56 -3.28
CA VAL A 7 7.61 -6.11 -3.47
C VAL A 7 6.54 -5.41 -2.63
N TYR A 8 6.85 -5.23 -1.42
CA TYR A 8 6.12 -4.63 -0.32
C TYR A 8 5.54 -3.26 -0.67
N LYS A 9 4.25 -3.11 -0.72
CA LYS A 9 3.43 -1.89 -0.96
C LYS A 9 2.67 -1.88 -2.28
N ARG A 10 2.50 -3.03 -2.95
CA ARG A 10 1.88 -3.11 -4.26
C ARG A 10 0.98 -4.31 -4.30
N GLN A 11 -0.19 -4.10 -4.80
CA GLN A 11 -1.15 -5.16 -5.06
C GLN A 11 -1.30 -5.28 -6.57
N THR A 12 -1.45 -6.51 -7.03
CA THR A 12 -1.73 -6.80 -8.43
C THR A 12 -3.05 -7.56 -8.49
N TYR A 13 -3.95 -7.06 -9.32
CA TYR A 13 -5.26 -7.68 -9.55
C TYR A 13 -5.36 -8.17 -10.97
N ASP A 14 -6.03 -9.28 -11.19
CA ASP A 14 -6.43 -9.73 -12.52
C ASP A 14 -7.44 -8.72 -13.08
N TYR A 15 -7.07 -8.06 -14.18
CA TYR A 15 -7.87 -6.97 -14.76
C TYR A 15 -9.27 -7.45 -15.19
N ASP A 16 -9.36 -8.68 -15.73
CA ASP A 16 -10.61 -9.25 -16.21
C ASP A 16 -11.55 -9.69 -15.07
N LYS A 17 -11.04 -9.78 -13.85
CA LYS A 17 -11.81 -10.15 -12.65
C LYS A 17 -12.25 -8.94 -11.81
N VAL A 18 -11.80 -7.74 -12.16
CA VAL A 18 -12.24 -6.49 -11.52
C VAL A 18 -13.43 -5.94 -12.30
N GLU A 19 -14.63 -6.02 -11.75
CA GLU A 19 -15.84 -5.62 -12.44
C GLU A 19 -15.82 -4.11 -12.76
N GLY A 20 -16.14 -3.80 -14.02
CA GLY A 20 -16.16 -2.44 -14.55
C GLY A 20 -14.79 -1.78 -14.66
N ASN A 21 -13.69 -2.52 -14.44
CA ASN A 21 -12.31 -2.02 -14.53
C ASN A 21 -12.06 -0.75 -13.72
N GLU A 22 -12.67 -0.68 -12.56
CA GLU A 22 -12.59 0.44 -11.62
C GLU A 22 -12.27 -0.07 -10.22
N LEU A 23 -11.38 0.63 -9.53
CA LEU A 23 -11.01 0.33 -8.14
C LEU A 23 -11.31 1.56 -7.28
N THR A 24 -12.07 1.35 -6.21
CA THR A 24 -12.43 2.40 -5.26
C THR A 24 -12.02 2.01 -3.85
N CYS A 25 -11.38 2.93 -3.13
CA CYS A 25 -11.10 2.76 -1.71
C CYS A 25 -12.28 3.27 -0.88
N ARG A 26 -12.84 2.42 -0.02
CA ARG A 26 -13.96 2.76 0.85
C ARG A 26 -13.90 2.01 2.18
N PHE A 27 -14.73 2.39 3.12
CA PHE A 27 -14.99 1.55 4.28
C PHE A 27 -15.89 0.35 3.90
N ALA A 28 -15.68 -0.78 4.57
CA ALA A 28 -16.50 -1.95 4.37
C ALA A 28 -17.95 -1.69 4.83
N GLY A 29 -18.90 -2.38 4.21
CA GLY A 29 -20.28 -2.44 4.66
C GLY A 29 -20.44 -3.30 5.93
N GLU A 30 -21.62 -3.20 6.57
CA GLU A 30 -21.94 -4.09 7.69
C GLU A 30 -22.07 -5.55 7.21
N LYS A 31 -21.36 -6.46 7.89
CA LYS A 31 -21.35 -7.91 7.58
C LYS A 31 -20.87 -8.24 6.16
N GLU A 32 -20.16 -7.34 5.53
CA GLU A 32 -19.52 -7.60 4.25
C GLU A 32 -18.45 -8.69 4.41
N ASN A 33 -18.38 -9.62 3.48
CA ASN A 33 -17.45 -10.74 3.52
C ASN A 33 -16.42 -10.64 2.42
N LEU A 34 -15.20 -11.08 2.70
CA LEU A 34 -14.16 -11.26 1.71
C LEU A 34 -13.41 -12.55 1.97
N LYS A 35 -13.29 -13.39 0.97
CA LYS A 35 -12.38 -14.52 0.97
C LYS A 35 -10.99 -14.03 0.57
N THR A 36 -10.05 -14.11 1.51
CA THR A 36 -8.68 -13.62 1.30
C THR A 36 -7.78 -14.67 0.65
N LEU A 37 -6.60 -14.26 0.15
CA LEU A 37 -5.64 -15.11 -0.57
C LEU A 37 -5.19 -16.35 0.20
N ASP A 38 -5.29 -16.36 1.52
CA ASP A 38 -5.05 -17.53 2.36
C ASP A 38 -6.24 -18.53 2.39
N GLY A 39 -7.29 -18.27 1.61
CA GLY A 39 -8.47 -19.11 1.49
C GLY A 39 -9.50 -18.95 2.62
N VAL A 40 -9.25 -18.06 3.57
CA VAL A 40 -10.13 -17.84 4.73
C VAL A 40 -11.17 -16.77 4.41
N GLU A 41 -12.45 -17.09 4.69
CA GLU A 41 -13.53 -16.11 4.61
C GLU A 41 -13.53 -15.23 5.86
N ARG A 42 -13.57 -13.91 5.64
CA ARG A 42 -13.47 -12.93 6.71
C ARG A 42 -14.67 -11.99 6.70
N ILE A 43 -15.29 -11.85 7.86
CA ILE A 43 -16.35 -10.87 8.09
C ILE A 43 -15.69 -9.53 8.38
N LEU A 44 -15.99 -8.55 7.54
CA LEU A 44 -15.47 -7.20 7.63
C LEU A 44 -16.32 -6.35 8.58
N HIS A 45 -15.72 -5.32 9.11
CA HIS A 45 -16.36 -4.34 9.98
C HIS A 45 -16.39 -2.98 9.28
N HIS A 46 -17.40 -2.16 9.56
CA HIS A 46 -17.55 -0.83 8.95
C HIS A 46 -16.38 0.13 9.14
N THR A 47 -15.42 -0.22 9.98
CA THR A 47 -14.16 0.54 10.16
C THR A 47 -13.01 0.00 9.33
N ASP A 48 -13.18 -1.12 8.63
CA ASP A 48 -12.13 -1.68 7.79
C ASP A 48 -12.12 -0.97 6.44
N LEU A 49 -10.93 -0.62 5.97
CA LEU A 49 -10.75 -0.11 4.62
C LEU A 49 -10.66 -1.28 3.64
N VAL A 50 -11.36 -1.17 2.54
CA VAL A 50 -11.32 -2.12 1.43
C VAL A 50 -11.08 -1.40 0.11
N ILE A 51 -10.46 -2.11 -0.82
CA ILE A 51 -10.53 -1.78 -2.23
C ILE A 51 -11.68 -2.58 -2.81
N ALA A 52 -12.58 -1.92 -3.49
CA ALA A 52 -13.75 -2.52 -4.12
C ALA A 52 -13.76 -2.23 -5.62
N ASP A 53 -14.38 -3.10 -6.40
CA ASP A 53 -14.67 -2.92 -7.81
C ASP A 53 -15.86 -1.96 -8.04
N LYS A 54 -16.23 -1.72 -9.29
CA LYS A 54 -17.34 -0.83 -9.66
C LYS A 54 -18.71 -1.32 -9.17
N ALA A 55 -18.92 -2.63 -9.05
CA ALA A 55 -20.14 -3.20 -8.50
C ALA A 55 -20.21 -3.08 -6.97
N GLY A 56 -19.12 -2.68 -6.34
CA GLY A 56 -18.98 -2.53 -4.91
C GLY A 56 -18.48 -3.80 -4.21
N ASN A 57 -18.08 -4.84 -4.93
CA ASN A 57 -17.52 -6.04 -4.32
C ASN A 57 -16.11 -5.77 -3.79
N PRO A 58 -15.79 -6.16 -2.54
CA PRO A 58 -14.45 -5.97 -2.01
C PRO A 58 -13.47 -6.95 -2.69
N VAL A 59 -12.38 -6.42 -3.22
CA VAL A 59 -11.31 -7.20 -3.87
C VAL A 59 -10.04 -7.26 -3.02
N CYS A 60 -9.96 -6.44 -1.98
CA CYS A 60 -8.79 -6.39 -1.08
C CYS A 60 -9.17 -5.76 0.26
N ILE A 61 -8.59 -6.28 1.35
CA ILE A 61 -8.52 -5.57 2.64
C ILE A 61 -7.31 -4.64 2.55
N ALA A 62 -7.58 -3.34 2.46
CA ALA A 62 -6.59 -2.31 2.16
C ALA A 62 -5.37 -2.35 3.10
N GLY A 63 -4.19 -2.54 2.53
CA GLY A 63 -2.94 -2.63 3.27
C GLY A 63 -2.76 -3.89 4.13
N VAL A 64 -3.67 -4.86 4.05
CA VAL A 64 -3.62 -6.10 4.84
C VAL A 64 -3.45 -7.32 3.94
N MET A 65 -4.46 -7.65 3.12
CA MET A 65 -4.42 -8.83 2.26
C MET A 65 -5.40 -8.75 1.10
N GLY A 66 -4.98 -9.18 -0.08
CA GLY A 66 -5.82 -9.27 -1.26
C GLY A 66 -6.92 -10.33 -1.15
N GLY A 67 -7.96 -10.16 -1.95
CA GLY A 67 -9.03 -11.13 -2.13
C GLY A 67 -8.62 -12.25 -3.10
N LEU A 68 -9.16 -13.44 -2.85
CA LEU A 68 -8.89 -14.63 -3.67
C LEU A 68 -9.47 -14.49 -5.09
N ASP A 69 -10.65 -13.89 -5.20
CA ASP A 69 -11.36 -13.82 -6.48
C ASP A 69 -10.69 -12.91 -7.50
N SER A 70 -9.92 -11.92 -7.04
CA SER A 70 -9.12 -11.02 -7.89
C SER A 70 -7.67 -11.45 -8.07
N GLU A 71 -7.31 -12.65 -7.58
CA GLU A 71 -5.95 -13.19 -7.67
C GLU A 71 -5.52 -13.41 -9.11
N ILE A 72 -4.26 -13.07 -9.41
CA ILE A 72 -3.62 -13.40 -10.68
C ILE A 72 -3.34 -14.90 -10.78
N THR A 73 -3.58 -15.46 -11.95
CA THR A 73 -3.39 -16.89 -12.25
C THR A 73 -2.56 -17.05 -13.53
N ASP A 74 -2.20 -18.29 -13.87
CA ASP A 74 -1.52 -18.60 -15.13
C ASP A 74 -2.34 -18.22 -16.38
N LYS A 75 -3.64 -17.94 -16.23
CA LYS A 75 -4.54 -17.51 -17.30
C LYS A 75 -4.66 -16.00 -17.42
N THR A 76 -4.17 -15.24 -16.45
CA THR A 76 -4.25 -13.78 -16.40
C THR A 76 -3.43 -13.19 -17.54
N LYS A 77 -4.04 -12.32 -18.34
CA LYS A 77 -3.42 -11.64 -19.48
C LYS A 77 -3.12 -10.18 -19.19
N SER A 78 -3.96 -9.54 -18.42
CA SER A 78 -3.86 -8.12 -18.08
C SER A 78 -4.00 -7.95 -16.57
N VAL A 79 -3.29 -6.99 -16.01
CA VAL A 79 -3.29 -6.73 -14.57
C VAL A 79 -3.46 -5.26 -14.27
N PHE A 80 -4.17 -4.98 -13.18
CA PHE A 80 -4.03 -3.72 -12.47
C PHE A 80 -2.84 -3.79 -11.53
N LEU A 81 -2.00 -2.77 -11.57
CA LEU A 81 -0.93 -2.58 -10.62
C LEU A 81 -1.27 -1.41 -9.71
N GLU A 82 -1.46 -1.69 -8.44
CA GLU A 82 -1.73 -0.68 -7.40
C GLU A 82 -0.46 -0.37 -6.61
N ALA A 83 -0.20 0.92 -6.38
CA ALA A 83 0.72 1.40 -5.37
C ALA A 83 0.00 2.45 -4.52
N ALA A 84 -0.35 2.11 -3.29
CA ALA A 84 -1.19 2.94 -2.44
C ALA A 84 -0.54 3.25 -1.09
N VAL A 85 -1.09 4.26 -0.41
CA VAL A 85 -0.84 4.55 0.99
C VAL A 85 -2.16 4.57 1.71
N PHE A 86 -2.26 3.82 2.79
CA PHE A 86 -3.45 3.73 3.62
C PHE A 86 -3.20 4.29 5.01
N ASP A 87 -4.25 4.73 5.68
CA ASP A 87 -4.18 5.18 7.07
C ASP A 87 -3.61 4.08 7.98
N SER A 88 -2.47 4.36 8.59
CA SER A 88 -1.72 3.40 9.39
C SER A 88 -2.49 2.89 10.61
N ALA A 89 -3.34 3.74 11.21
CA ALA A 89 -4.15 3.37 12.37
C ALA A 89 -5.29 2.42 11.94
N SER A 90 -5.92 2.65 10.79
CA SER A 90 -6.94 1.77 10.21
C SER A 90 -6.35 0.40 9.88
N VAL A 91 -5.21 0.35 9.16
CA VAL A 91 -4.55 -0.92 8.85
C VAL A 91 -4.20 -1.70 10.10
N ARG A 92 -3.65 -1.04 11.12
CA ARG A 92 -3.30 -1.70 12.40
C ARG A 92 -4.52 -2.25 13.13
N ARG A 93 -5.64 -1.49 13.19
CA ARG A 93 -6.88 -1.95 13.82
C ARG A 93 -7.45 -3.18 13.12
N THR A 94 -7.57 -3.13 11.79
CA THR A 94 -8.09 -4.21 10.97
C THR A 94 -7.22 -5.46 11.08
N SER A 95 -5.89 -5.33 10.94
CA SER A 95 -4.94 -6.43 11.06
C SER A 95 -5.04 -7.13 12.42
N ARG A 96 -5.13 -6.36 13.51
CA ARG A 96 -5.27 -6.92 14.87
C ARG A 96 -6.61 -7.60 15.08
N ARG A 97 -7.72 -6.95 14.66
CA ARG A 97 -9.07 -7.50 14.82
C ARG A 97 -9.24 -8.81 14.08
N LEU A 98 -8.69 -8.92 12.87
CA LEU A 98 -8.76 -10.13 12.06
C LEU A 98 -7.72 -11.19 12.45
N GLY A 99 -6.80 -10.88 13.37
CA GLY A 99 -5.67 -11.75 13.68
C GLY A 99 -4.76 -11.99 12.48
N LEU A 100 -4.75 -11.07 11.50
CA LEU A 100 -4.10 -11.21 10.21
C LEU A 100 -2.93 -10.24 10.09
N ARG A 101 -1.75 -10.71 10.50
CA ARG A 101 -0.51 -9.95 10.36
C ARG A 101 0.25 -10.40 9.13
N SER A 102 0.09 -9.65 8.03
CA SER A 102 0.87 -9.84 6.80
C SER A 102 2.11 -8.94 6.81
N GLU A 103 3.06 -9.22 5.91
CA GLU A 103 4.20 -8.33 5.66
C GLU A 103 3.73 -6.93 5.23
N ALA A 104 2.66 -6.86 4.44
CA ALA A 104 2.05 -5.60 4.03
C ALA A 104 1.56 -4.82 5.26
N SER A 105 0.71 -5.42 6.11
CA SER A 105 0.17 -4.75 7.30
C SER A 105 1.26 -4.30 8.26
N GLY A 106 2.32 -5.09 8.44
CA GLY A 106 3.47 -4.74 9.28
C GLY A 106 4.25 -3.52 8.79
N ARG A 107 4.16 -3.18 7.50
CA ARG A 107 4.77 -1.98 6.91
C ARG A 107 3.81 -0.79 6.90
N TYR A 108 2.57 -1.00 6.50
CA TYR A 108 1.56 0.05 6.46
C TYR A 108 1.25 0.61 7.85
N GLU A 109 1.23 -0.23 8.90
CA GLU A 109 0.98 0.22 10.28
C GLU A 109 2.04 1.20 10.83
N LYS A 110 3.21 1.28 10.20
CA LYS A 110 4.30 2.20 10.56
C LYS A 110 4.23 3.53 9.81
N GLY A 111 3.30 3.66 8.88
CA GLY A 111 3.22 4.80 7.97
C GLY A 111 4.17 4.66 6.77
N ILE A 112 3.70 5.08 5.63
CA ILE A 112 4.43 5.05 4.36
C ILE A 112 4.43 6.46 3.80
N ASN A 113 5.58 6.91 3.30
CA ASN A 113 5.69 8.21 2.63
C ASN A 113 5.01 8.14 1.24
N PRO A 114 3.96 8.94 0.98
CA PRO A 114 3.26 8.97 -0.29
C PRO A 114 4.15 9.31 -1.49
N ALA A 115 5.17 10.14 -1.31
CA ALA A 115 6.08 10.54 -2.38
C ALA A 115 6.85 9.35 -3.02
N ARG A 116 6.83 8.18 -2.38
CA ARG A 116 7.49 6.97 -2.90
C ARG A 116 6.59 6.09 -3.76
N THR A 117 5.30 6.36 -3.86
CA THR A 117 4.35 5.49 -4.59
C THR A 117 4.62 5.49 -6.08
N GLU A 118 4.78 6.66 -6.69
CA GLU A 118 5.08 6.80 -8.12
C GLU A 118 6.41 6.16 -8.48
N MET A 119 7.48 6.44 -7.73
CA MET A 119 8.78 5.82 -7.95
C MET A 119 8.68 4.29 -7.86
N ALA A 120 7.88 3.82 -6.92
CA ALA A 120 7.69 2.41 -6.68
C ALA A 120 6.96 1.72 -7.84
N ILE A 121 5.90 2.31 -8.39
CA ILE A 121 5.17 1.73 -9.52
C ILE A 121 6.02 1.76 -10.81
N ASN A 122 6.72 2.86 -11.04
CA ASN A 122 7.63 2.99 -12.18
C ASN A 122 8.74 1.93 -12.14
N ARG A 123 9.31 1.66 -10.97
CA ARG A 123 10.35 0.62 -10.83
C ARG A 123 9.83 -0.80 -11.09
N ILE A 124 8.58 -1.11 -10.67
CA ILE A 124 7.98 -2.41 -11.02
C ILE A 124 7.77 -2.53 -12.52
N CYS A 125 7.15 -1.52 -13.13
CA CYS A 125 6.91 -1.53 -14.56
C CYS A 125 8.23 -1.73 -15.32
N GLN A 126 9.28 -1.02 -14.94
CA GLN A 126 10.60 -1.19 -15.52
C GLN A 126 11.11 -2.64 -15.40
N LEU A 127 11.04 -3.22 -14.19
CA LEU A 127 11.52 -4.60 -13.96
C LEU A 127 10.70 -5.63 -14.77
N LEU A 128 9.39 -5.44 -14.88
CA LEU A 128 8.54 -6.34 -15.67
C LEU A 128 8.86 -6.27 -17.17
N ILE A 129 9.14 -5.07 -17.69
CA ILE A 129 9.58 -4.87 -19.09
C ILE A 129 10.95 -5.50 -19.32
N GLU A 130 11.92 -5.23 -18.43
CA GLU A 130 13.30 -5.78 -18.53
C GLU A 130 13.29 -7.32 -18.54
N GLN A 131 12.36 -7.94 -17.82
CA GLN A 131 12.19 -9.40 -17.81
C GLN A 131 11.37 -9.95 -19.00
N GLY A 132 10.87 -9.08 -19.88
CA GLY A 132 10.01 -9.48 -20.99
C GLY A 132 8.66 -10.04 -20.54
N ALA A 133 8.23 -9.74 -19.31
CA ALA A 133 7.03 -10.32 -18.73
C ALA A 133 5.74 -9.62 -19.19
N CYS A 134 5.80 -8.34 -19.56
CA CYS A 134 4.62 -7.58 -19.98
C CYS A 134 4.97 -6.37 -20.84
N THR A 135 3.94 -5.76 -21.43
CA THR A 135 3.94 -4.38 -21.92
C THR A 135 3.14 -3.53 -20.95
N VAL A 136 3.56 -2.29 -20.75
CA VAL A 136 2.88 -1.34 -19.84
C VAL A 136 2.03 -0.39 -20.67
N ALA A 137 0.76 -0.24 -20.30
CA ALA A 137 -0.13 0.75 -20.89
C ALA A 137 0.37 2.18 -20.58
N PRO A 138 0.24 3.14 -21.49
CA PRO A 138 0.64 4.50 -21.25
C PRO A 138 -0.27 5.19 -20.22
N GLY A 139 0.32 6.07 -19.42
CA GLY A 139 -0.39 6.86 -18.41
C GLY A 139 -0.31 6.27 -17.00
N LEU A 140 -0.56 7.13 -16.03
CA LEU A 140 -0.64 6.83 -14.61
C LEU A 140 -1.88 7.51 -14.06
N LEU A 141 -2.70 6.76 -13.32
CA LEU A 141 -3.79 7.33 -12.52
C LEU A 141 -3.28 7.54 -11.10
N ASP A 142 -3.30 8.78 -10.64
CA ASP A 142 -2.89 9.15 -9.28
C ASP A 142 -4.02 9.90 -8.57
N GLU A 143 -4.63 9.23 -7.60
CA GLU A 143 -5.65 9.79 -6.73
C GLU A 143 -5.04 10.18 -5.39
N TYR A 144 -4.67 11.43 -5.23
CA TYR A 144 -4.09 11.97 -4.00
C TYR A 144 -4.86 13.22 -3.53
N PRO A 145 -6.08 13.02 -2.98
CA PRO A 145 -7.01 14.13 -2.69
C PRO A 145 -6.53 15.06 -1.56
N ILE A 146 -5.79 14.52 -0.58
CA ILE A 146 -5.29 15.29 0.56
C ILE A 146 -3.77 15.18 0.59
N LYS A 147 -3.10 16.18 0.02
CA LYS A 147 -1.63 16.24 0.01
C LYS A 147 -1.10 16.53 1.42
N SER A 148 -0.09 15.78 1.83
CA SER A 148 0.61 16.08 3.08
C SER A 148 1.50 17.30 2.90
N GLU A 149 1.31 18.29 3.75
CA GLU A 149 2.19 19.45 3.81
C GLU A 149 3.47 19.11 4.60
N PRO A 150 4.63 19.64 4.19
CA PRO A 150 5.86 19.48 4.96
C PRO A 150 5.71 20.07 6.36
N GLN A 151 6.01 19.27 7.37
CA GLN A 151 6.01 19.75 8.75
C GLN A 151 7.34 20.46 9.03
N ILE A 152 7.29 21.78 9.24
CA ILE A 152 8.46 22.59 9.57
C ILE A 152 8.65 22.56 11.08
N ILE A 153 9.80 22.09 11.51
CA ILE A 153 10.21 22.09 12.92
C ILE A 153 11.32 23.14 13.06
N ASN A 154 11.06 24.18 13.86
CA ASN A 154 12.07 25.16 14.22
C ASN A 154 12.73 24.72 15.53
N THR A 155 14.03 24.54 15.50
CA THR A 155 14.83 24.15 16.66
C THR A 155 16.22 24.78 16.59
N THR A 156 16.92 24.79 17.71
CA THR A 156 18.30 25.22 17.82
C THR A 156 19.23 24.04 18.08
N ILE A 157 20.53 24.23 17.83
CA ILE A 157 21.52 23.19 18.11
C ILE A 157 21.58 22.88 19.61
N ASP A 158 21.41 23.92 20.45
CA ASP A 158 21.43 23.74 21.89
C ASP A 158 20.25 22.89 22.34
N GLU A 159 19.04 23.13 21.81
CA GLU A 159 17.87 22.31 22.10
C GLU A 159 18.05 20.86 21.64
N ILE A 160 18.64 20.64 20.46
CA ILE A 160 18.94 19.29 19.96
C ILE A 160 19.94 18.61 20.90
N ASN A 161 21.03 19.29 21.26
CA ASN A 161 22.07 18.77 22.15
C ASN A 161 21.54 18.45 23.54
N ASP A 162 20.68 19.30 24.10
CA ASP A 162 20.04 19.06 25.37
C ASP A 162 19.11 17.84 25.33
N TYR A 163 18.38 17.68 24.22
CA TYR A 163 17.47 16.53 24.04
C TYR A 163 18.22 15.21 23.92
N ILE A 164 19.31 15.15 23.16
CA ILE A 164 20.09 13.93 22.94
C ILE A 164 21.15 13.68 24.02
N GLY A 165 21.43 14.68 24.88
CA GLY A 165 22.41 14.57 25.95
C GLY A 165 23.88 14.58 25.50
N ILE A 166 24.17 14.95 24.24
CA ILE A 166 25.52 14.98 23.65
C ILE A 166 25.72 16.30 22.91
N LYS A 167 26.87 16.93 23.08
CA LYS A 167 27.23 18.14 22.33
C LYS A 167 27.73 17.82 20.94
N LEU A 168 26.88 17.98 19.94
CA LEU A 168 27.21 17.85 18.53
C LEU A 168 27.41 19.23 17.90
N SER A 169 28.36 19.34 16.98
CA SER A 169 28.53 20.53 16.14
C SER A 169 27.62 20.47 14.92
N LEU A 170 27.29 21.61 14.31
CA LEU A 170 26.51 21.74 13.07
C LEU A 170 27.04 20.82 11.96
N SER A 171 28.36 20.69 11.81
CA SER A 171 28.99 19.85 10.80
C SER A 171 28.67 18.36 10.95
N LEU A 172 28.45 17.89 12.18
CA LEU A 172 28.07 16.51 12.46
C LEU A 172 26.58 16.24 12.23
N ILE A 173 25.73 17.25 12.44
CA ILE A 173 24.28 17.15 12.19
C ILE A 173 23.98 17.07 10.69
N HIS A 174 24.74 17.79 9.84
CA HIS A 174 24.58 17.76 8.38
C HIS A 174 25.11 16.50 7.69
N ILE A 175 25.89 15.64 8.35
CA ILE A 175 26.39 14.39 7.77
C ILE A 175 25.28 13.34 7.53
N SER A 176 24.12 13.50 8.16
CA SER A 176 23.00 12.57 8.00
C SER A 176 22.12 12.80 6.75
N GLU A 177 22.43 13.79 5.92
CA GLU A 177 21.67 14.13 4.71
C GLU A 177 22.28 13.59 3.40
N LEU A 178 23.27 12.69 3.45
CA LEU A 178 23.89 12.05 2.28
C LEU A 178 23.38 10.63 2.05
#